data_0b21533e89ccb00a4459f80ddcdb2457
#
_entry.id   0b21533e89ccb00a4459f80ddcdb2457
#
_cell.length_a   1.000
_cell.length_b   1.000
_cell.length_c   1.000
_cell.angle_alpha   90.00
_cell.angle_beta   90.00
_cell.angle_gamma   90.00
#
_symmetry.space_group_name_H-M   'P 1'
#
loop_
_entity.id
_entity.type
_entity.pdbx_description
1 polymer ?
#
loop_
_entity_poly.entity_id
_entity_poly.type
_entity_poly.pdbx_seq_one_letter_code
_entity_poly.pdbx_strand_id
1 'polypeptide(L)'
;MKVSCPNAVRRAVWCGLVLLAGAGCGARDYSKYVPPDDKARQALEAALAAWQNGQAPGKVEAGPVPIQVVDSRWRAGQKLRGFEILKEEPGEGPKVYSVRLTLTKPAGVQTVRYLVVGKVPLWVYREDDYKKPAGM
;
A
#
# COMPACT_ATOMS: atom_id res chain seq x y z
N MET A 1 -8.05 -11.73 -60.03
CA MET A 1 -7.88 -11.96 -59.39
C MET A 1 -7.54 -12.23 -58.58
N LYS A 2 -7.51 -12.44 -58.34
CA LYS A 2 -7.26 -12.83 -57.42
C LYS A 2 -6.87 -12.70 -56.63
N VAL A 3 -6.63 -12.63 -56.75
CA VAL A 3 -6.14 -12.41 -55.91
C VAL A 3 -6.49 -12.54 -54.83
N SER A 4 -6.83 -12.69 -54.53
CA SER A 4 -7.29 -12.92 -53.45
C SER A 4 -6.57 -13.68 -52.59
N CYS A 5 -6.18 -14.37 -52.86
CA CYS A 5 -5.48 -15.16 -52.14
C CYS A 5 -4.62 -14.61 -51.23
N PRO A 6 -4.10 -13.89 -51.51
CA PRO A 6 -3.15 -13.34 -50.68
C PRO A 6 -3.69 -13.14 -49.38
N ASN A 7 -4.68 -12.72 -49.37
CA ASN A 7 -5.18 -12.44 -48.21
C ASN A 7 -5.17 -13.51 -47.30
N ALA A 8 -5.28 -14.45 -47.65
CA ALA A 8 -5.39 -15.51 -46.77
C ALA A 8 -4.31 -15.47 -45.88
N VAL A 9 -3.33 -15.42 -46.33
CA VAL A 9 -2.27 -15.42 -45.56
C VAL A 9 -2.21 -14.66 -44.39
N ARG A 10 -2.42 -13.66 -44.55
CA ARG A 10 -2.19 -12.95 -43.53
C ARG A 10 -2.78 -13.31 -42.32
N ARG A 11 -3.81 -13.73 -42.36
CA ARG A 11 -4.41 -13.94 -41.23
C ARG A 11 -3.67 -14.80 -40.41
N ALA A 12 -3.08 -15.51 -40.85
CA ALA A 12 -2.47 -16.51 -40.12
C ALA A 12 -1.54 -15.88 -39.22
N VAL A 13 -0.89 -15.15 -39.63
CA VAL A 13 0.02 -14.58 -38.90
C VAL A 13 -0.36 -14.00 -37.70
N TRP A 14 -1.04 -13.19 -37.74
CA TRP A 14 -1.23 -12.51 -36.65
C TRP A 14 -1.69 -13.15 -35.53
N CYS A 15 -2.14 -14.05 -35.72
CA CYS A 15 -2.68 -14.65 -34.64
C CYS A 15 -1.63 -14.90 -33.71
N GLY A 16 -0.66 -15.20 -34.18
CA GLY A 16 0.32 -15.62 -33.30
C GLY A 16 0.65 -14.62 -32.31
N LEU A 17 0.79 -13.62 -32.71
CA LEU A 17 1.25 -12.73 -31.87
C LEU A 17 0.51 -12.54 -30.75
N VAL A 18 -0.52 -12.60 -30.87
CA VAL A 18 -1.26 -12.42 -29.79
C VAL A 18 -0.83 -13.03 -28.65
N LEU A 19 -0.63 -14.19 -28.71
CA LEU A 19 -0.29 -14.83 -27.61
C LEU A 19 0.69 -14.25 -26.88
N LEU A 20 1.46 -13.74 -27.40
CA LEU A 20 2.48 -13.28 -26.69
C LEU A 20 1.99 -12.51 -25.72
N ALA A 21 0.99 -12.14 -25.94
CA ALA A 21 0.42 -11.32 -25.01
C ALA A 21 0.51 -12.04 -23.76
N GLY A 22 0.17 -13.18 -23.86
CA GLY A 22 0.13 -13.88 -22.68
C GLY A 22 1.39 -13.70 -21.99
N ALA A 23 2.24 -13.40 -22.63
CA ALA A 23 3.49 -13.26 -22.05
C ALA A 23 3.34 -12.41 -20.86
N GLY A 24 2.51 -11.60 -20.87
CA GLY A 24 2.45 -10.75 -19.76
C GLY A 24 2.47 -11.55 -18.54
N CYS A 25 2.31 -12.73 -18.68
CA CYS A 25 2.32 -13.52 -17.57
C CYS A 25 3.51 -13.33 -16.74
N GLY A 26 4.50 -12.83 -17.19
CA GLY A 26 5.66 -12.73 -16.37
C GLY A 26 5.38 -11.80 -15.20
N ALA A 27 4.27 -11.17 -15.19
CA ALA A 27 3.98 -10.24 -14.13
C ALA A 27 3.99 -10.94 -12.78
N ARG A 28 4.59 -10.34 -11.81
CA ARG A 28 4.64 -10.90 -10.49
C ARG A 28 3.33 -10.72 -9.79
N ASP A 29 2.97 -11.68 -8.99
CA ASP A 29 1.74 -11.59 -8.23
C ASP A 29 2.08 -11.17 -6.82
N TYR A 30 1.75 -9.94 -6.48
CA TYR A 30 2.00 -9.43 -5.14
C TYR A 30 0.75 -9.52 -4.27
N SER A 31 -0.33 -10.09 -4.79
CA SER A 31 -1.59 -10.09 -4.05
C SER A 31 -1.48 -10.73 -2.69
N LYS A 32 -0.57 -11.66 -2.50
CA LYS A 32 -0.44 -12.30 -1.21
C LYS A 32 0.10 -11.36 -0.14
N TYR A 33 0.69 -10.23 -0.54
CA TYR A 33 1.21 -9.28 0.41
C TYR A 33 0.35 -8.02 0.50
N VAL A 34 -0.74 -7.97 -0.26
CA VAL A 34 -1.62 -6.81 -0.27
C VAL A 34 -2.87 -7.17 0.53
N PRO A 35 -3.12 -6.53 1.64
CA PRO A 35 -4.29 -6.86 2.44
C PRO A 35 -5.57 -6.41 1.78
N PRO A 36 -6.70 -7.03 2.11
CA PRO A 36 -7.99 -6.53 1.63
C PRO A 36 -8.22 -5.10 2.10
N ASP A 37 -8.98 -4.33 1.33
CA ASP A 37 -9.18 -2.92 1.62
C ASP A 37 -9.68 -2.64 3.02
N ASP A 38 -10.68 -3.38 3.46
CA ASP A 38 -11.24 -3.15 4.77
C ASP A 38 -10.24 -3.46 5.88
N LYS A 39 -9.46 -4.51 5.72
CA LYS A 39 -8.47 -4.88 6.72
C LYS A 39 -7.33 -3.88 6.76
N ALA A 40 -6.92 -3.38 5.60
CA ALA A 40 -5.86 -2.40 5.55
C ALA A 40 -6.30 -1.12 6.23
N ARG A 41 -7.52 -0.66 5.96
CA ARG A 41 -8.00 0.56 6.56
C ARG A 41 -8.16 0.41 8.08
N GLN A 42 -8.70 -0.73 8.51
CA GLN A 42 -8.85 -0.99 9.94
C GLN A 42 -7.51 -0.99 10.65
N ALA A 43 -6.49 -1.57 10.03
CA ALA A 43 -5.15 -1.62 10.62
C ALA A 43 -4.59 -0.21 10.76
N LEU A 44 -4.76 0.62 9.74
CA LEU A 44 -4.26 1.98 9.80
C LEU A 44 -5.00 2.77 10.87
N GLU A 45 -6.32 2.63 10.95
CA GLU A 45 -7.10 3.32 11.96
C GLU A 45 -6.68 2.88 13.36
N ALA A 46 -6.46 1.59 13.54
CA ALA A 46 -6.06 1.08 14.85
C ALA A 46 -4.66 1.59 15.24
N ALA A 47 -3.75 1.63 14.28
CA ALA A 47 -2.42 2.12 14.55
C ALA A 47 -2.43 3.59 14.93
N LEU A 48 -3.17 4.41 14.19
CA LEU A 48 -3.21 5.84 14.48
C LEU A 48 -3.96 6.13 15.78
N ALA A 49 -4.98 5.34 16.09
CA ALA A 49 -5.69 5.49 17.36
C ALA A 49 -4.75 5.13 18.53
N ALA A 50 -3.90 4.13 18.36
CA ALA A 50 -2.93 3.77 19.38
C ALA A 50 -1.95 4.91 19.63
N TRP A 51 -1.51 5.57 18.56
CA TRP A 51 -0.62 6.72 18.68
C TRP A 51 -1.34 7.85 19.43
N GLN A 52 -2.59 8.13 19.06
CA GLN A 52 -3.38 9.17 19.71
C GLN A 52 -3.56 8.88 21.20
N ASN A 53 -3.64 7.61 21.57
CA ASN A 53 -3.81 7.22 22.96
C ASN A 53 -2.48 7.13 23.72
N GLY A 54 -1.38 7.48 23.09
CA GLY A 54 -0.10 7.51 23.76
C GLY A 54 0.66 6.21 23.81
N GLN A 55 0.25 5.22 23.03
CA GLN A 55 0.98 3.96 23.00
C GLN A 55 2.25 4.10 22.18
N ALA A 56 3.23 3.24 22.46
CA ALA A 56 4.48 3.26 21.72
C ALA A 56 4.30 2.63 20.34
N PRO A 57 5.13 3.01 19.36
CA PRO A 57 5.05 2.40 18.04
C PRO A 57 5.65 1.00 18.10
N GLY A 58 5.53 0.27 17.02
CA GLY A 58 6.00 -1.09 16.94
C GLY A 58 4.80 -2.02 16.95
N LYS A 59 4.76 -2.94 17.89
CA LYS A 59 3.67 -3.89 17.92
C LYS A 59 2.43 -3.25 18.54
N VAL A 60 1.36 -3.22 17.78
CA VAL A 60 0.11 -2.68 18.27
C VAL A 60 -0.93 -3.80 18.24
N GLU A 61 -1.55 -4.06 19.36
CA GLU A 61 -2.55 -5.11 19.46
C GLU A 61 -3.91 -4.46 19.51
N ALA A 62 -4.56 -4.37 18.39
CA ALA A 62 -5.85 -3.77 18.30
C ALA A 62 -6.66 -4.53 17.28
N GLY A 63 -7.26 -5.60 17.68
CA GLY A 63 -8.08 -6.41 16.78
C GLY A 63 -7.53 -7.81 16.64
N PRO A 64 -8.09 -8.59 15.74
CA PRO A 64 -7.74 -10.00 15.61
C PRO A 64 -6.39 -10.26 14.98
N VAL A 65 -5.82 -9.30 14.30
CA VAL A 65 -4.56 -9.51 13.60
C VAL A 65 -3.52 -8.56 14.19
N PRO A 66 -2.33 -9.05 14.51
CA PRO A 66 -1.30 -8.16 15.04
C PRO A 66 -0.87 -7.13 14.00
N ILE A 67 -0.53 -5.95 14.45
CA ILE A 67 -0.12 -4.85 13.59
C ILE A 67 1.25 -4.41 14.02
N GLN A 68 2.16 -4.21 13.05
CA GLN A 68 3.49 -3.66 13.31
C GLN A 68 3.55 -2.30 12.67
N VAL A 69 3.98 -1.30 13.42
CA VAL A 69 4.02 0.08 12.93
C VAL A 69 5.45 0.55 12.83
N VAL A 70 5.81 1.15 11.70
CA VAL A 70 7.12 1.75 11.51
C VAL A 70 6.89 3.22 11.16
N ASP A 71 7.11 4.09 12.12
CA ASP A 71 6.90 5.53 11.95
C ASP A 71 7.94 6.26 12.77
N SER A 72 8.92 6.85 12.10
CA SER A 72 10.04 7.49 12.78
C SER A 72 9.61 8.71 13.57
N ARG A 73 8.57 9.42 13.17
CA ARG A 73 8.12 10.59 13.91
C ARG A 73 7.43 10.19 15.20
N TRP A 74 6.63 9.13 15.14
CA TRP A 74 5.98 8.61 16.32
C TRP A 74 7.07 8.11 17.28
N ARG A 75 8.05 7.37 16.76
CA ARG A 75 9.13 6.85 17.59
C ARG A 75 9.94 7.97 18.22
N ALA A 76 10.09 9.09 17.53
CA ALA A 76 10.84 10.22 18.04
C ALA A 76 10.09 11.01 19.13
N GLY A 77 8.88 10.63 19.43
CA GLY A 77 8.14 11.25 20.52
C GLY A 77 7.08 12.27 20.10
N GLN A 78 6.87 12.43 18.79
CA GLN A 78 5.83 13.34 18.35
C GLN A 78 4.47 12.80 18.79
N LYS A 79 3.60 13.66 19.26
CA LYS A 79 2.29 13.24 19.75
C LYS A 79 1.21 13.51 18.73
N LEU A 80 0.25 12.61 18.64
CA LEU A 80 -0.86 12.74 17.72
C LEU A 80 -2.10 13.15 18.50
N ARG A 81 -2.71 14.25 18.10
CA ARG A 81 -3.93 14.72 18.72
C ARG A 81 -5.15 14.16 17.98
N GLY A 82 -5.07 14.07 16.69
CA GLY A 82 -6.17 13.54 15.90
C GLY A 82 -5.71 13.18 14.51
N PHE A 83 -6.54 12.45 13.79
CA PHE A 83 -6.22 12.09 12.42
C PHE A 83 -7.50 11.92 11.60
N GLU A 84 -7.35 12.05 10.29
CA GLU A 84 -8.44 11.83 9.37
C GLU A 84 -7.87 11.16 8.14
N ILE A 85 -8.39 9.99 7.78
CA ILE A 85 -7.98 9.30 6.56
C ILE A 85 -8.72 9.95 5.41
N LEU A 86 -7.97 10.59 4.51
CA LEU A 86 -8.58 11.38 3.44
C LEU A 86 -8.98 10.51 2.26
N LYS A 87 -8.11 9.63 1.83
CA LYS A 87 -8.43 8.76 0.72
C LYS A 87 -7.44 7.65 0.57
N GLU A 88 -7.82 6.61 -0.13
CA GLU A 88 -6.92 5.55 -0.53
C GLU A 88 -6.38 5.92 -1.89
N GLU A 89 -5.07 5.85 -2.07
CA GLU A 89 -4.46 6.17 -3.35
C GLU A 89 -4.59 4.96 -4.27
N PRO A 90 -4.89 5.14 -5.54
CA PRO A 90 -5.00 4.04 -6.45
C PRO A 90 -3.64 3.46 -6.77
N GLY A 91 -3.61 2.22 -7.18
CA GLY A 91 -2.36 1.58 -7.58
C GLY A 91 -2.33 0.13 -7.19
N GLU A 92 -1.32 -0.57 -7.69
CA GLU A 92 -1.08 -1.96 -7.34
C GLU A 92 -0.03 -2.01 -6.25
N GLY A 93 0.04 -3.10 -5.58
CA GLY A 93 1.02 -3.27 -4.51
C GLY A 93 0.47 -2.82 -3.17
N PRO A 94 1.28 -2.23 -2.33
CA PRO A 94 0.82 -1.87 -1.00
C PRO A 94 -0.36 -0.91 -1.04
N LYS A 95 -1.23 -1.02 -0.06
CA LYS A 95 -2.33 -0.08 0.07
C LYS A 95 -1.78 1.21 0.63
N VAL A 96 -2.05 2.32 -0.04
CA VAL A 96 -1.53 3.63 0.34
C VAL A 96 -2.68 4.55 0.68
N TYR A 97 -2.58 5.23 1.81
CA TYR A 97 -3.62 6.13 2.26
C TYR A 97 -3.04 7.51 2.57
N SER A 98 -3.73 8.56 2.15
CA SER A 98 -3.37 9.92 2.54
C SER A 98 -4.11 10.23 3.82
N VAL A 99 -3.39 10.69 4.83
CA VAL A 99 -3.95 10.93 6.15
C VAL A 99 -3.57 12.32 6.62
N ARG A 100 -4.54 13.06 7.13
CA ARG A 100 -4.26 14.35 7.74
C ARG A 100 -4.02 14.11 9.22
N LEU A 101 -2.86 14.52 9.70
CA LEU A 101 -2.50 14.35 11.09
C LEU A 101 -2.52 15.71 11.79
N THR A 102 -3.14 15.76 12.95
CA THR A 102 -3.09 16.93 13.81
C THR A 102 -2.14 16.58 14.96
N LEU A 103 -1.06 17.33 15.05
CA LEU A 103 0.04 17.01 15.95
C LEU A 103 0.17 18.05 17.04
N THR A 104 0.76 17.68 18.16
CA THR A 104 0.89 18.60 19.29
C THR A 104 2.32 18.90 19.69
N LYS A 105 3.30 18.06 19.33
CA LYS A 105 4.69 18.29 19.73
C LYS A 105 5.61 17.95 18.58
N PRO A 106 5.85 18.92 17.73
CA PRO A 106 5.33 20.29 17.70
C PRO A 106 3.92 20.34 17.17
N ALA A 107 3.21 21.40 17.50
CA ALA A 107 1.84 21.55 17.03
C ALA A 107 1.82 21.82 15.55
N GLY A 108 0.85 21.27 14.86
CA GLY A 108 0.70 21.51 13.44
C GLY A 108 -0.18 20.48 12.78
N VAL A 109 -0.46 20.70 11.52
CA VAL A 109 -1.27 19.77 10.72
C VAL A 109 -0.43 19.37 9.52
N GLN A 110 -0.34 18.06 9.26
CA GLN A 110 0.39 17.55 8.12
C GLN A 110 -0.43 16.52 7.39
N THR A 111 -0.25 16.42 6.07
CA THR A 111 -0.83 15.32 5.31
C THR A 111 0.32 14.38 5.00
N VAL A 112 0.18 13.14 5.40
CA VAL A 112 1.22 12.13 5.30
C VAL A 112 0.62 10.90 4.64
N ARG A 113 1.44 10.18 3.89
CA ARG A 113 0.97 8.93 3.29
C ARG A 113 1.47 7.77 4.11
N TYR A 114 0.60 6.80 4.31
CA TYR A 114 0.91 5.58 5.02
C TYR A 114 0.66 4.39 4.09
N LEU A 115 1.52 3.38 4.21
CA LEU A 115 1.38 2.17 3.43
C LEU A 115 1.03 1.02 4.36
N VAL A 116 0.13 0.16 3.91
CA VAL A 116 -0.22 -1.04 4.66
C VAL A 116 0.10 -2.25 3.81
N VAL A 117 0.92 -3.16 4.33
CA VAL A 117 1.33 -4.35 3.60
C VAL A 117 1.22 -5.58 4.48
N GLY A 118 1.24 -6.74 3.85
CA GLY A 118 1.23 -8.00 4.57
C GLY A 118 -0.16 -8.46 4.95
N LYS A 119 -0.25 -9.51 5.70
CA LYS A 119 -1.54 -10.03 6.15
C LYS A 119 -1.50 -10.41 7.61
N VAL A 120 -0.52 -11.16 8.04
CA VAL A 120 -0.36 -11.54 9.44
C VAL A 120 1.14 -11.58 9.71
N PRO A 121 1.69 -10.58 10.37
CA PRO A 121 1.02 -9.37 10.82
C PRO A 121 0.81 -8.36 9.70
N LEU A 122 -0.04 -7.39 9.93
CA LEU A 122 -0.17 -6.28 9.01
C LEU A 122 0.89 -5.25 9.37
N TRP A 123 1.57 -4.70 8.39
CA TRP A 123 2.59 -3.70 8.61
C TRP A 123 2.09 -2.34 8.15
N VAL A 124 2.25 -1.34 9.00
CA VAL A 124 1.86 0.02 8.70
C VAL A 124 3.12 0.87 8.70
N TYR A 125 3.44 1.48 7.57
CA TYR A 125 4.63 2.28 7.40
C TYR A 125 4.26 3.72 7.06
N ARG A 126 4.95 4.67 7.68
CA ARG A 126 4.94 6.02 7.14
C ARG A 126 5.72 5.95 5.83
N GLU A 127 5.24 6.60 4.79
CA GLU A 127 5.85 6.44 3.47
C GLU A 127 7.36 6.73 3.48
N ASP A 128 7.77 7.76 4.18
CA ASP A 128 9.19 8.08 4.21
C ASP A 128 10.02 6.94 4.79
N ASP A 129 9.49 6.25 5.77
CA ASP A 129 10.21 5.15 6.39
C ASP A 129 10.20 3.91 5.50
N TYR A 130 9.16 3.72 4.73
CA TYR A 130 9.07 2.58 3.85
C TYR A 130 10.10 2.69 2.71
N LYS A 131 10.41 3.90 2.29
CA LYS A 131 11.34 4.09 1.19
C LYS A 131 12.79 4.07 1.62
N LYS A 132 13.08 4.08 2.91
CA LYS A 132 14.44 4.07 3.36
C LYS A 132 15.06 2.70 3.18
N PRO A 133 16.30 2.61 2.69
CA PRO A 133 16.96 1.33 2.59
C PRO A 133 17.17 0.73 3.97
N ALA A 134 17.20 -0.57 4.04
CA ALA A 134 17.42 -1.23 5.32
C ALA A 134 18.78 -0.82 5.87
N GLY A 135 18.82 -0.56 7.14
CA GLY A 135 20.07 -0.19 7.76
C GLY A 135 20.40 1.28 7.74
N MET A 136 19.56 2.09 7.22
CA MET A 136 19.79 3.53 7.18
C MET A 136 19.03 4.28 8.22
#